data_f5f0bfd4936f7e1e06e1f9f670a16318
#
_entry.id   f5f0bfd4936f7e1e06e1f9f670a16318
#
_cell.length_a   1.000
_cell.length_b   1.000
_cell.length_c   1.000
_cell.angle_alpha   90.00
_cell.angle_beta   90.00
_cell.angle_gamma   90.00
#
_symmetry.space_group_name_H-M   'P 1'
#
loop_
_entity.id
_entity.type
_entity.pdbx_description
1 polymer ?
#
loop_
_entity_poly.entity_id
_entity_poly.type
_entity_poly.pdbx_seq_one_letter_code
_entity_poly.pdbx_strand_id
1 'polypeptide(L)'
;MNLALTGVLLPFGDSGVRLWAKLGGFIQDGGAHKFVWHSRGDGASKFCLLCKNLFDQESEIVDEDGSNLLSCDVLKWDELVQASSNDLRKTARYLERKVVTEPPAAFLLLQQSLGMTYHKHALLLNRYLDDYVSPVEVYLHDWMHAIFVDGVFNFTLYLLLESVIRIGFADVYEVFSSYIANWKWPHRVQGANLHGIFAGDREKKHRAANHIKCQASDGLSLVGVASLFVRKVLLNLQRRGLTEGDCSAECYAFLALAEVVELIVASSRIPLPPKTLLTAVEKFLQLFKTAWGCCWMTPKFHWLLHLHDQLRKLGNLLNCFCLERKHRVPKRYATDIANVSKKNSKSLLMEVTSHHLGQLSQHDAFAFEVGLVRGSKASKRTQQVLIAELELGPEAAATIKHSIESRFSPLATCHKGDVILYKDDAGFRAGKVLIHCEVHGLPISMISPFNLHKFDAPCGHSIWTPVQDQNICIETDQILDTVVYSELPDGKVSVLIPSEFR
;
A
#
# COMPACT_ATOMS: atom_id res chain seq x y z
N MET A 1 20.50 -25.94 8.79
CA MET A 1 21.57 -24.96 8.42
C MET A 1 21.14 -23.61 8.98
N ASN A 2 21.96 -22.97 9.80
CA ASN A 2 21.61 -21.68 10.41
C ASN A 2 22.10 -20.54 9.50
N LEU A 3 21.22 -20.05 8.63
CA LEU A 3 21.51 -18.98 7.68
C LEU A 3 22.04 -17.69 8.32
N ALA A 4 21.66 -17.44 9.59
CA ALA A 4 22.10 -16.25 10.31
C ALA A 4 23.54 -16.36 10.82
N LEU A 5 24.02 -17.57 11.11
CA LEU A 5 25.37 -17.80 11.66
C LEU A 5 26.39 -18.25 10.61
N THR A 6 26.02 -19.21 9.75
CA THR A 6 26.96 -19.80 8.79
C THR A 6 26.81 -19.24 7.38
N GLY A 7 25.65 -18.66 7.05
CA GLY A 7 25.31 -18.21 5.72
C GLY A 7 25.21 -19.37 4.72
N VAL A 8 24.87 -19.04 3.47
CA VAL A 8 24.91 -19.93 2.31
C VAL A 8 25.82 -19.32 1.26
N LEU A 9 26.74 -20.11 0.76
CA LEU A 9 27.56 -19.70 -0.38
C LEU A 9 26.72 -19.86 -1.68
N LEU A 10 26.51 -18.77 -2.36
CA LEU A 10 25.85 -18.76 -3.66
C LEU A 10 26.92 -18.68 -4.75
N PRO A 11 26.82 -19.50 -5.82
CA PRO A 11 27.82 -19.56 -6.88
C PRO A 11 27.63 -18.40 -7.87
N PHE A 12 27.84 -17.16 -7.41
CA PHE A 12 27.86 -15.99 -8.28
C PHE A 12 29.32 -15.61 -8.60
N GLY A 13 29.68 -15.58 -9.87
CA GLY A 13 31.04 -15.34 -10.33
C GLY A 13 32.04 -16.39 -9.86
N ASP A 14 33.33 -16.11 -10.05
CA ASP A 14 34.42 -17.06 -9.77
C ASP A 14 34.65 -17.31 -8.26
N SER A 15 34.33 -16.35 -7.43
CA SER A 15 34.58 -16.41 -5.97
C SER A 15 33.34 -16.79 -5.14
N GLY A 16 32.15 -16.80 -5.75
CA GLY A 16 30.90 -16.96 -5.03
C GLY A 16 30.59 -15.83 -4.03
N VAL A 17 29.35 -15.68 -3.64
CA VAL A 17 28.88 -14.70 -2.64
C VAL A 17 28.25 -15.44 -1.46
N ARG A 18 28.70 -15.13 -0.24
CA ARG A 18 28.09 -15.70 0.97
C ARG A 18 26.92 -14.85 1.42
N LEU A 19 25.71 -15.43 1.41
CA LEU A 19 24.48 -14.81 1.88
C LEU A 19 24.19 -15.22 3.31
N TRP A 20 23.97 -14.23 4.19
CA TRP A 20 23.42 -14.40 5.53
C TRP A 20 21.98 -13.87 5.54
N ALA A 21 21.10 -14.57 6.21
CA ALA A 21 19.71 -14.13 6.36
C ALA A 21 19.19 -14.44 7.75
N LYS A 22 18.43 -13.49 8.31
CA LYS A 22 17.67 -13.66 9.55
C LYS A 22 16.19 -13.50 9.23
N LEU A 23 15.32 -14.27 9.89
CA LEU A 23 13.89 -14.08 9.78
C LEU A 23 13.50 -12.72 10.36
N GLY A 24 13.01 -11.82 9.51
CA GLY A 24 12.59 -10.48 9.92
C GLY A 24 11.12 -10.42 10.29
N GLY A 25 10.26 -11.12 9.57
CA GLY A 25 8.83 -11.13 9.84
C GLY A 25 8.03 -12.00 8.90
N PHE A 26 6.83 -12.36 9.34
CA PHE A 26 5.78 -12.97 8.52
C PHE A 26 4.71 -11.93 8.24
N ILE A 27 4.74 -11.35 7.05
CA ILE A 27 3.66 -10.52 6.57
C ILE A 27 2.73 -11.34 5.71
N GLN A 28 1.43 -11.31 6.01
CA GLN A 28 0.45 -12.19 5.42
C GLN A 28 -0.93 -11.54 5.48
N ASP A 29 -1.84 -12.00 4.63
CA ASP A 29 -3.27 -11.71 4.78
C ASP A 29 -3.88 -12.43 6.00
N GLY A 30 -5.11 -12.06 6.36
CA GLY A 30 -5.80 -12.67 7.50
C GLY A 30 -5.99 -14.19 7.36
N GLY A 31 -6.17 -14.69 6.13
CA GLY A 31 -6.28 -16.12 5.83
C GLY A 31 -4.98 -16.86 6.08
N ALA A 32 -3.86 -16.30 5.63
CA ALA A 32 -2.55 -16.90 5.86
C ALA A 32 -2.13 -16.83 7.34
N HIS A 33 -2.49 -15.77 8.07
CA HIS A 33 -2.31 -15.71 9.53
C HIS A 33 -3.07 -16.83 10.25
N LYS A 34 -4.32 -17.11 9.84
CA LYS A 34 -5.08 -18.26 10.36
C LYS A 34 -4.36 -19.59 10.11
N PHE A 35 -3.71 -19.72 8.96
CA PHE A 35 -3.00 -20.94 8.60
C PHE A 35 -1.65 -21.09 9.36
N VAL A 36 -0.82 -20.05 9.41
CA VAL A 36 0.53 -20.13 9.98
C VAL A 36 0.52 -20.09 11.52
N TRP A 37 -0.23 -19.13 12.08
CA TRP A 37 -0.29 -18.91 13.54
C TRP A 37 -1.47 -19.59 14.19
N HIS A 38 -2.35 -20.19 13.37
CA HIS A 38 -3.62 -20.74 13.81
C HIS A 38 -4.51 -19.75 14.59
N SER A 39 -4.34 -18.44 14.30
CA SER A 39 -5.25 -17.41 14.80
C SER A 39 -6.65 -17.63 14.24
N ARG A 40 -7.69 -17.35 15.00
CA ARG A 40 -9.05 -17.38 14.49
C ARG A 40 -9.41 -16.11 13.72
N GLY A 41 -8.64 -15.04 13.93
CA GLY A 41 -8.81 -13.75 13.27
C GLY A 41 -10.09 -13.03 13.68
N ASP A 42 -10.64 -12.23 12.77
CA ASP A 42 -11.70 -11.26 13.03
C ASP A 42 -13.00 -11.83 13.63
N GLY A 43 -13.30 -13.10 13.42
CA GLY A 43 -14.49 -13.75 13.96
C GLY A 43 -14.25 -14.45 15.33
N ALA A 44 -13.17 -14.17 16.03
CA ALA A 44 -12.91 -14.70 17.36
C ALA A 44 -13.30 -13.68 18.44
N SER A 45 -13.69 -14.17 19.62
CA SER A 45 -13.85 -13.29 20.77
C SER A 45 -12.54 -12.56 21.10
N LYS A 46 -11.39 -13.24 20.99
CA LYS A 46 -10.06 -12.62 20.98
C LYS A 46 -9.51 -12.56 19.57
N PHE A 47 -9.68 -11.46 18.90
CA PHE A 47 -9.31 -11.29 17.49
C PHE A 47 -7.85 -10.86 17.26
N CYS A 48 -7.15 -10.37 18.27
CA CYS A 48 -5.74 -10.00 18.18
C CYS A 48 -4.88 -10.89 19.11
N LEU A 49 -3.88 -11.58 18.56
CA LEU A 49 -2.95 -12.39 19.33
C LEU A 49 -1.87 -11.54 20.02
N LEU A 50 -1.61 -10.33 19.55
CA LEU A 50 -0.57 -9.45 20.09
C LEU A 50 -1.03 -8.67 21.34
N CYS A 51 -2.32 -8.63 21.64
CA CYS A 51 -2.89 -7.91 22.77
C CYS A 51 -3.54 -8.88 23.76
N LYS A 52 -3.30 -8.69 25.07
CA LYS A 52 -3.85 -9.58 26.12
C LYS A 52 -5.25 -9.18 26.55
N ASN A 53 -5.52 -7.87 26.63
CA ASN A 53 -6.73 -7.27 27.17
C ASN A 53 -7.74 -6.81 26.10
N LEU A 54 -7.69 -7.40 24.91
CA LEU A 54 -8.52 -7.00 23.77
C LEU A 54 -9.46 -8.14 23.35
N PHE A 55 -10.76 -7.88 23.36
CA PHE A 55 -11.80 -8.84 23.05
C PHE A 55 -12.92 -8.20 22.22
N ASP A 56 -13.71 -9.01 21.54
CA ASP A 56 -14.91 -8.55 20.87
C ASP A 56 -15.96 -8.09 21.89
N GLN A 57 -16.63 -6.99 21.61
CA GLN A 57 -17.72 -6.47 22.46
C GLN A 57 -18.85 -7.48 22.65
N GLU A 58 -19.14 -8.27 21.63
CA GLU A 58 -20.19 -9.31 21.68
C GLU A 58 -19.79 -10.52 22.55
N SER A 59 -18.54 -10.58 23.02
CA SER A 59 -18.05 -11.73 23.79
C SER A 59 -18.60 -11.78 25.24
N GLU A 60 -19.08 -10.66 25.77
CA GLU A 60 -19.48 -10.50 27.19
C GLU A 60 -18.39 -10.90 28.19
N ILE A 61 -17.13 -11.02 27.74
CA ILE A 61 -15.98 -11.35 28.60
C ILE A 61 -15.63 -10.10 29.43
N VAL A 62 -15.40 -10.33 30.73
CA VAL A 62 -14.92 -9.32 31.68
C VAL A 62 -13.61 -9.81 32.31
N ASP A 63 -12.82 -8.89 32.86
CA ASP A 63 -11.64 -9.24 33.61
C ASP A 63 -11.98 -9.74 35.04
N GLU A 64 -10.95 -10.06 35.82
CA GLU A 64 -11.12 -10.59 37.20
C GLU A 64 -11.83 -9.59 38.13
N ASP A 65 -11.74 -8.29 37.85
CA ASP A 65 -12.39 -7.23 38.62
C ASP A 65 -13.85 -6.98 38.17
N GLY A 66 -14.32 -7.72 37.16
CA GLY A 66 -15.66 -7.57 36.58
C GLY A 66 -15.79 -6.40 35.60
N SER A 67 -14.71 -5.76 35.22
CA SER A 67 -14.66 -4.70 34.23
C SER A 67 -14.78 -5.26 32.82
N ASN A 68 -15.36 -4.47 31.91
CA ASN A 68 -15.31 -4.81 30.49
C ASN A 68 -13.88 -4.65 29.96
N LEU A 69 -13.42 -5.64 29.24
CA LEU A 69 -12.16 -5.57 28.51
C LEU A 69 -12.26 -4.62 27.33
N LEU A 70 -11.11 -4.16 26.84
CA LEU A 70 -11.06 -3.29 25.67
C LEU A 70 -11.55 -4.00 24.41
N SER A 71 -12.11 -3.26 23.48
CA SER A 71 -12.60 -3.79 22.19
C SER A 71 -11.91 -3.11 21.01
N CYS A 72 -12.34 -3.45 19.80
CA CYS A 72 -11.78 -2.90 18.55
C CYS A 72 -11.94 -1.38 18.41
N ASP A 73 -12.74 -0.75 19.25
CA ASP A 73 -12.94 0.69 19.35
C ASP A 73 -11.94 1.41 20.29
N VAL A 74 -10.95 0.70 20.83
CA VAL A 74 -9.82 1.30 21.55
C VAL A 74 -9.09 2.32 20.69
N LEU A 75 -8.77 3.48 21.28
CA LEU A 75 -8.24 4.62 20.55
C LEU A 75 -6.73 4.83 20.73
N LYS A 76 -6.16 4.30 21.82
CA LYS A 76 -4.77 4.54 22.19
C LYS A 76 -3.98 3.27 22.38
N TRP A 77 -2.74 3.33 21.95
CA TRP A 77 -1.79 2.24 22.09
C TRP A 77 -1.44 1.92 23.54
N ASP A 78 -1.30 2.92 24.39
CA ASP A 78 -0.90 2.78 25.80
C ASP A 78 -1.96 2.09 26.68
N GLU A 79 -3.21 2.00 26.22
CA GLU A 79 -4.26 1.22 26.87
C GLU A 79 -4.11 -0.30 26.64
N LEU A 80 -3.28 -0.70 25.67
CA LEU A 80 -3.12 -2.11 25.28
C LEU A 80 -2.04 -2.82 26.09
N VAL A 81 -2.38 -3.97 26.64
CA VAL A 81 -1.42 -4.86 27.29
C VAL A 81 -0.86 -5.84 26.26
N GLN A 82 0.43 -5.70 25.93
CA GLN A 82 1.07 -6.50 24.91
C GLN A 82 1.27 -7.96 25.36
N ALA A 83 1.00 -8.91 24.46
CA ALA A 83 1.34 -10.31 24.68
C ALA A 83 2.84 -10.54 24.46
N SER A 84 3.41 -11.49 25.21
CA SER A 84 4.75 -12.01 24.97
C SER A 84 4.72 -13.26 24.08
N SER A 85 5.86 -13.61 23.49
CA SER A 85 6.00 -14.88 22.76
C SER A 85 5.71 -16.09 23.64
N ASN A 86 6.00 -16.00 24.94
CA ASN A 86 5.70 -17.05 25.91
C ASN A 86 4.18 -17.18 26.15
N ASP A 87 3.44 -16.07 26.17
CA ASP A 87 1.98 -16.12 26.31
C ASP A 87 1.34 -16.89 25.14
N LEU A 88 1.76 -16.59 23.91
CA LEU A 88 1.26 -17.30 22.72
C LEU A 88 1.58 -18.80 22.76
N ARG A 89 2.81 -19.16 23.14
CA ARG A 89 3.20 -20.57 23.27
C ARG A 89 2.44 -21.27 24.40
N LYS A 90 2.25 -20.60 25.54
CA LYS A 90 1.44 -21.13 26.65
C LYS A 90 0.00 -21.40 26.20
N THR A 91 -0.60 -20.49 25.46
CA THR A 91 -1.94 -20.66 24.90
C THR A 91 -2.01 -21.87 23.96
N ALA A 92 -1.08 -22.00 23.02
CA ALA A 92 -1.01 -23.13 22.11
C ALA A 92 -0.86 -24.48 22.87
N ARG A 93 0.04 -24.54 23.84
CA ARG A 93 0.26 -25.74 24.71
C ARG A 93 -0.93 -26.03 25.63
N TYR A 94 -1.66 -25.01 26.05
CA TYR A 94 -2.90 -25.18 26.79
C TYR A 94 -3.97 -25.84 25.93
N LEU A 95 -4.17 -25.39 24.70
CA LEU A 95 -5.08 -26.02 23.75
C LEU A 95 -4.66 -27.46 23.41
N GLU A 96 -3.35 -27.73 23.28
CA GLU A 96 -2.82 -29.10 23.07
C GLU A 96 -3.21 -30.06 24.19
N ARG A 97 -3.22 -29.62 25.44
CA ARG A 97 -3.68 -30.42 26.56
C ARG A 97 -5.20 -30.57 26.56
N LYS A 98 -5.93 -29.50 26.25
CA LYS A 98 -7.39 -29.48 26.35
C LYS A 98 -8.08 -30.24 25.23
N VAL A 99 -7.49 -30.41 24.07
CA VAL A 99 -8.09 -31.15 22.95
C VAL A 99 -8.41 -32.63 23.30
N VAL A 100 -7.70 -33.22 24.27
CA VAL A 100 -7.92 -34.60 24.69
C VAL A 100 -8.85 -34.72 25.92
N THR A 101 -9.12 -33.61 26.61
CA THR A 101 -9.89 -33.63 27.88
C THR A 101 -11.26 -32.96 27.72
N GLU A 102 -11.42 -32.01 26.81
CA GLU A 102 -12.67 -31.26 26.65
C GLU A 102 -13.58 -31.89 25.61
N PRO A 103 -14.90 -31.90 25.84
CA PRO A 103 -15.86 -32.22 24.81
C PRO A 103 -15.73 -31.31 23.59
N PRO A 104 -15.97 -31.77 22.34
CA PRO A 104 -15.76 -30.99 21.12
C PRO A 104 -16.43 -29.62 21.13
N ALA A 105 -17.64 -29.48 21.64
CA ALA A 105 -18.35 -28.19 21.71
C ALA A 105 -17.69 -27.21 22.67
N ALA A 106 -17.31 -27.67 23.89
CA ALA A 106 -16.58 -26.85 24.86
C ALA A 106 -15.21 -26.48 24.35
N PHE A 107 -14.51 -27.40 23.68
CA PHE A 107 -13.22 -27.10 23.07
C PHE A 107 -13.31 -26.06 21.95
N LEU A 108 -14.38 -26.08 21.15
CA LEU A 108 -14.62 -25.05 20.13
C LEU A 108 -14.79 -23.65 20.76
N LEU A 109 -15.58 -23.54 21.83
CA LEU A 109 -15.77 -22.29 22.57
C LEU A 109 -14.44 -21.81 23.20
N LEU A 110 -13.66 -22.73 23.76
CA LEU A 110 -12.34 -22.42 24.31
C LEU A 110 -11.40 -21.85 23.24
N GLN A 111 -11.37 -22.43 22.05
CA GLN A 111 -10.61 -21.89 20.93
C GLN A 111 -11.09 -20.48 20.51
N GLN A 112 -12.40 -20.26 20.55
CA GLN A 112 -13.03 -18.97 20.22
C GLN A 112 -12.59 -17.89 21.21
N SER A 113 -12.66 -18.16 22.51
CA SER A 113 -12.28 -17.23 23.58
C SER A 113 -10.79 -16.94 23.64
N LEU A 114 -9.93 -17.93 23.28
CA LEU A 114 -8.49 -17.76 23.23
C LEU A 114 -7.97 -17.19 21.91
N GLY A 115 -8.83 -17.04 20.90
CA GLY A 115 -8.49 -16.51 19.59
C GLY A 115 -7.57 -17.40 18.75
N MET A 116 -7.44 -18.69 19.12
CA MET A 116 -6.49 -19.62 18.50
C MET A 116 -7.15 -20.97 18.21
N THR A 117 -6.89 -21.53 17.05
CA THR A 117 -7.32 -22.88 16.66
C THR A 117 -6.19 -23.87 16.93
N TYR A 118 -6.49 -24.98 17.58
CA TYR A 118 -5.50 -26.03 17.79
C TYR A 118 -5.17 -26.76 16.48
N HIS A 119 -3.91 -26.96 16.27
CA HIS A 119 -3.41 -27.84 15.21
C HIS A 119 -2.11 -28.49 15.68
N LYS A 120 -2.03 -29.83 15.60
CA LYS A 120 -0.88 -30.63 16.13
C LYS A 120 0.49 -30.25 15.51
N HIS A 121 0.49 -29.65 14.33
CA HIS A 121 1.71 -29.20 13.64
C HIS A 121 1.85 -27.67 13.63
N ALA A 122 1.15 -26.97 14.53
CA ALA A 122 1.27 -25.53 14.65
C ALA A 122 2.71 -25.08 14.89
N LEU A 123 3.10 -23.97 14.26
CA LEU A 123 4.43 -23.38 14.45
C LEU A 123 4.75 -23.13 15.93
N LEU A 124 3.74 -22.66 16.70
CA LEU A 124 3.84 -22.38 18.13
C LEU A 124 4.04 -23.62 19.02
N LEU A 125 3.79 -24.84 18.51
CA LEU A 125 4.03 -26.10 19.21
C LEU A 125 5.37 -26.74 18.84
N ASN A 126 6.06 -26.20 17.84
CA ASN A 126 7.35 -26.73 17.40
C ASN A 126 8.49 -26.25 18.33
N ARG A 127 8.88 -27.10 19.26
CA ARG A 127 9.91 -26.77 20.23
C ARG A 127 11.29 -26.46 19.64
N TYR A 128 11.61 -26.97 18.46
CA TYR A 128 12.86 -26.64 17.77
C TYR A 128 12.95 -25.18 17.32
N LEU A 129 11.81 -24.48 17.26
CA LEU A 129 11.72 -23.07 16.86
C LEU A 129 11.63 -22.12 18.05
N ASP A 130 11.52 -22.64 19.29
CA ASP A 130 11.32 -21.78 20.47
C ASP A 130 12.47 -20.78 20.67
N ASP A 131 13.71 -21.19 20.37
CA ASP A 131 14.91 -20.36 20.52
C ASP A 131 15.23 -19.49 19.30
N TYR A 132 14.58 -19.75 18.15
CA TYR A 132 14.90 -19.10 16.87
C TYR A 132 13.82 -18.16 16.37
N VAL A 133 12.59 -18.33 16.80
CA VAL A 133 11.45 -17.55 16.35
C VAL A 133 10.74 -16.93 17.55
N SER A 134 10.75 -15.61 17.62
CA SER A 134 9.92 -14.85 18.57
C SER A 134 8.56 -14.53 17.89
N PRO A 135 7.47 -15.24 18.23
CA PRO A 135 6.19 -15.05 17.53
C PRO A 135 5.72 -13.61 17.49
N VAL A 136 5.79 -12.88 18.60
CA VAL A 136 5.31 -11.47 18.65
C VAL A 136 6.19 -10.50 17.86
N GLU A 137 7.47 -10.85 17.66
CA GLU A 137 8.39 -10.01 16.88
C GLU A 137 8.22 -10.21 15.39
N VAL A 138 7.88 -11.42 14.95
CA VAL A 138 7.78 -11.78 13.54
C VAL A 138 6.33 -11.77 13.02
N TYR A 139 5.33 -11.62 13.88
CA TYR A 139 3.92 -11.46 13.48
C TYR A 139 3.70 -10.02 13.02
N LEU A 140 3.39 -9.83 11.73
CA LEU A 140 3.19 -8.51 11.14
C LEU A 140 1.79 -8.39 10.55
N HIS A 141 1.09 -7.32 10.92
CA HIS A 141 -0.14 -6.94 10.24
C HIS A 141 0.17 -6.29 8.89
N ASP A 142 -0.53 -6.72 7.85
CA ASP A 142 -0.42 -6.10 6.54
C ASP A 142 -1.30 -4.86 6.46
N TRP A 143 -0.68 -3.70 6.37
CA TRP A 143 -1.40 -2.45 6.28
C TRP A 143 -2.27 -2.33 5.02
N MET A 144 -1.88 -2.96 3.90
CA MET A 144 -2.67 -2.97 2.68
C MET A 144 -4.03 -3.66 2.91
N HIS A 145 -4.03 -4.85 3.52
CA HIS A 145 -5.26 -5.55 3.87
C HIS A 145 -6.06 -4.83 4.97
N ALA A 146 -5.40 -4.26 5.97
CA ALA A 146 -6.08 -3.52 7.03
C ALA A 146 -6.82 -2.30 6.50
N ILE A 147 -6.25 -1.59 5.53
CA ILE A 147 -6.80 -0.33 5.03
C ILE A 147 -7.68 -0.52 3.80
N PHE A 148 -7.27 -1.33 2.80
CA PHE A 148 -7.86 -1.31 1.46
C PHE A 148 -8.60 -2.58 1.03
N VAL A 149 -8.49 -3.70 1.74
CA VAL A 149 -9.22 -4.93 1.40
C VAL A 149 -10.40 -5.08 2.35
N ASP A 150 -11.57 -4.62 1.95
CA ASP A 150 -12.75 -4.49 2.82
C ASP A 150 -12.32 -3.91 4.19
N GLY A 151 -11.52 -2.85 4.11
CA GLY A 151 -10.77 -2.32 5.23
C GLY A 151 -11.21 -0.91 5.62
N VAL A 152 -10.38 -0.28 6.44
CA VAL A 152 -10.68 1.01 7.06
C VAL A 152 -11.01 2.10 6.03
N PHE A 153 -10.27 2.16 4.90
CA PHE A 153 -10.55 3.11 3.82
C PHE A 153 -11.92 2.87 3.18
N ASN A 154 -12.24 1.60 2.92
CA ASN A 154 -13.48 1.24 2.25
C ASN A 154 -14.71 1.63 3.08
N PHE A 155 -14.65 1.42 4.40
CA PHE A 155 -15.71 1.84 5.33
C PHE A 155 -15.77 3.35 5.47
N THR A 156 -14.63 4.01 5.70
CA THR A 156 -14.58 5.46 5.95
C THR A 156 -15.09 6.26 4.74
N LEU A 157 -14.67 5.90 3.52
CA LEU A 157 -15.15 6.57 2.32
C LEU A 157 -16.64 6.32 2.07
N TYR A 158 -17.12 5.09 2.28
CA TYR A 158 -18.55 4.76 2.19
C TYR A 158 -19.38 5.60 3.14
N LEU A 159 -19.02 5.59 4.41
CA LEU A 159 -19.74 6.32 5.45
C LEU A 159 -19.73 7.83 5.21
N LEU A 160 -18.63 8.38 4.71
CA LEU A 160 -18.55 9.79 4.32
C LEU A 160 -19.57 10.10 3.20
N LEU A 161 -19.59 9.33 2.11
CA LEU A 161 -20.52 9.56 1.00
C LEU A 161 -21.99 9.43 1.45
N GLU A 162 -22.33 8.43 2.28
CA GLU A 162 -23.67 8.29 2.84
C GLU A 162 -24.02 9.45 3.82
N SER A 163 -23.04 9.99 4.56
CA SER A 163 -23.27 11.17 5.38
C SER A 163 -23.57 12.42 4.54
N VAL A 164 -22.85 12.58 3.44
CA VAL A 164 -23.07 13.67 2.48
C VAL A 164 -24.46 13.60 1.84
N ILE A 165 -24.94 12.39 1.52
CA ILE A 165 -26.33 12.20 1.04
C ILE A 165 -27.34 12.63 2.07
N ARG A 166 -27.13 12.27 3.35
CA ARG A 166 -28.05 12.63 4.46
C ARG A 166 -28.21 14.13 4.67
N ILE A 167 -27.22 14.93 4.30
CA ILE A 167 -27.27 16.39 4.39
C ILE A 167 -27.77 17.05 3.09
N GLY A 168 -28.47 16.31 2.22
CA GLY A 168 -29.16 16.84 1.05
C GLY A 168 -28.36 16.80 -0.26
N PHE A 169 -27.14 16.23 -0.29
CA PHE A 169 -26.37 16.12 -1.52
C PHE A 169 -26.48 14.70 -2.12
N ALA A 170 -27.65 14.41 -2.71
CA ALA A 170 -28.03 13.07 -3.17
C ALA A 170 -27.09 12.50 -4.25
N ASP A 171 -26.58 13.35 -5.16
CA ASP A 171 -25.82 12.92 -6.35
C ASP A 171 -24.31 12.82 -6.11
N VAL A 172 -23.88 12.71 -4.83
CA VAL A 172 -22.45 12.73 -4.48
C VAL A 172 -21.64 11.64 -5.18
N TYR A 173 -22.19 10.45 -5.39
CA TYR A 173 -21.50 9.36 -6.11
C TYR A 173 -21.21 9.73 -7.56
N GLU A 174 -22.19 10.31 -8.26
CA GLU A 174 -22.04 10.76 -9.65
C GLU A 174 -21.06 11.92 -9.75
N VAL A 175 -21.19 12.91 -8.86
CA VAL A 175 -20.29 14.06 -8.80
C VAL A 175 -18.86 13.61 -8.49
N PHE A 176 -18.66 12.67 -7.56
CA PHE A 176 -17.35 12.14 -7.24
C PHE A 176 -16.77 11.32 -8.40
N SER A 177 -17.58 10.48 -9.07
CA SER A 177 -17.19 9.77 -10.28
C SER A 177 -16.70 10.75 -11.36
N SER A 178 -17.47 11.79 -11.65
CA SER A 178 -17.15 12.84 -12.62
C SER A 178 -15.89 13.61 -12.22
N TYR A 179 -15.71 13.88 -10.93
CA TYR A 179 -14.50 14.51 -10.41
C TYR A 179 -13.25 13.65 -10.67
N ILE A 180 -13.33 12.35 -10.40
CA ILE A 180 -12.24 11.39 -10.65
C ILE A 180 -11.93 11.30 -12.15
N ALA A 181 -12.94 11.32 -13.03
CA ALA A 181 -12.78 11.22 -14.46
C ALA A 181 -11.97 12.40 -15.08
N ASN A 182 -11.93 13.56 -14.40
CA ASN A 182 -11.14 14.72 -14.82
C ASN A 182 -9.64 14.58 -14.53
N TRP A 183 -9.24 13.56 -13.74
CA TRP A 183 -7.85 13.32 -13.40
C TRP A 183 -7.20 12.32 -14.36
N LYS A 184 -5.98 12.63 -14.81
CA LYS A 184 -5.14 11.76 -15.63
C LYS A 184 -4.14 11.04 -14.72
N TRP A 185 -4.05 9.73 -14.90
CA TRP A 185 -3.27 8.84 -14.07
C TRP A 185 -1.98 8.44 -14.77
N PRO A 186 -0.86 8.29 -14.04
CA PRO A 186 0.38 7.76 -14.61
C PRO A 186 0.17 6.37 -15.24
N HIS A 187 0.97 6.03 -16.23
CA HIS A 187 0.87 4.75 -16.95
C HIS A 187 0.92 3.52 -16.04
N ARG A 188 1.63 3.61 -14.91
CA ARG A 188 1.67 2.54 -13.89
C ARG A 188 0.30 2.19 -13.30
N VAL A 189 -0.66 3.10 -13.39
CA VAL A 189 -2.05 2.92 -12.91
C VAL A 189 -2.99 2.58 -14.08
N GLN A 190 -2.45 2.37 -15.28
CA GLN A 190 -3.24 2.06 -16.48
C GLN A 190 -4.10 0.81 -16.31
N GLY A 191 -5.31 0.90 -16.86
CA GLY A 191 -6.33 -0.15 -16.81
C GLY A 191 -7.27 -0.04 -15.61
N ALA A 192 -6.98 0.83 -14.64
CA ALA A 192 -7.90 1.12 -13.55
C ALA A 192 -9.00 2.09 -14.02
N ASN A 193 -10.23 1.60 -14.14
CA ASN A 193 -11.40 2.45 -14.33
C ASN A 193 -11.84 3.04 -12.98
N LEU A 194 -11.04 3.97 -12.43
CA LEU A 194 -11.25 4.48 -11.08
C LEU A 194 -12.55 5.26 -10.93
N HIS A 195 -12.95 6.04 -11.94
CA HIS A 195 -14.25 6.73 -11.93
C HIS A 195 -15.41 5.72 -11.99
N GLY A 196 -15.26 4.64 -12.75
CA GLY A 196 -16.26 3.58 -12.86
C GLY A 196 -16.54 2.84 -11.55
N ILE A 197 -15.70 2.97 -10.53
CA ILE A 197 -15.96 2.42 -9.18
C ILE A 197 -17.22 3.07 -8.58
N PHE A 198 -17.49 4.34 -8.90
CA PHE A 198 -18.60 5.12 -8.34
C PHE A 198 -19.74 5.34 -9.32
N ALA A 199 -19.64 4.87 -10.57
CA ALA A 199 -20.62 5.10 -11.62
C ALA A 199 -21.72 4.04 -11.68
N GLY A 200 -22.91 4.45 -12.12
CA GLY A 200 -24.05 3.58 -12.43
C GLY A 200 -24.49 2.71 -11.23
N ASP A 201 -24.74 1.42 -11.49
CA ASP A 201 -25.24 0.49 -10.46
C ASP A 201 -24.21 0.11 -9.36
N ARG A 202 -23.00 0.67 -9.38
CA ARG A 202 -21.97 0.38 -8.37
C ARG A 202 -22.37 0.88 -7.00
N GLU A 203 -23.08 2.00 -6.91
CA GLU A 203 -23.62 2.53 -5.66
C GLU A 203 -24.48 1.50 -4.94
N LYS A 204 -25.39 0.82 -5.64
CA LYS A 204 -26.22 -0.26 -5.05
C LYS A 204 -25.37 -1.38 -4.46
N LYS A 205 -24.24 -1.72 -5.14
CA LYS A 205 -23.31 -2.75 -4.66
C LYS A 205 -22.55 -2.29 -3.41
N HIS A 206 -22.18 -1.01 -3.34
CA HIS A 206 -21.53 -0.43 -2.15
C HIS A 206 -22.49 -0.43 -0.97
N ARG A 207 -23.75 0.01 -1.16
CA ARG A 207 -24.78 0.00 -0.12
C ARG A 207 -25.12 -1.40 0.35
N ALA A 208 -25.26 -2.37 -0.56
CA ALA A 208 -25.50 -3.78 -0.18
C ALA A 208 -24.34 -4.39 0.63
N ALA A 209 -23.13 -3.87 0.46
CA ALA A 209 -21.95 -4.33 1.17
C ALA A 209 -21.61 -3.50 2.42
N ASN A 210 -22.24 -2.34 2.60
CA ASN A 210 -21.92 -1.33 3.61
C ASN A 210 -20.44 -0.86 3.57
N HIS A 211 -19.81 -0.91 2.40
CA HIS A 211 -18.45 -0.38 2.17
C HIS A 211 -18.18 -0.19 0.67
N ILE A 212 -17.17 0.60 0.33
CA ILE A 212 -16.73 0.78 -1.06
C ILE A 212 -16.05 -0.50 -1.56
N LYS A 213 -16.60 -1.12 -2.60
CA LYS A 213 -16.01 -2.28 -3.27
C LYS A 213 -15.05 -1.83 -4.37
N CYS A 214 -13.76 -1.91 -4.09
CA CYS A 214 -12.68 -1.67 -5.04
C CYS A 214 -11.49 -2.59 -4.76
N GLN A 215 -10.55 -2.67 -5.69
CA GLN A 215 -9.28 -3.36 -5.44
C GLN A 215 -8.40 -2.50 -4.51
N ALA A 216 -7.50 -3.13 -3.76
CA ALA A 216 -6.60 -2.40 -2.85
C ALA A 216 -5.72 -1.38 -3.57
N SER A 217 -5.23 -1.71 -4.77
CA SER A 217 -4.47 -0.78 -5.62
C SER A 217 -5.28 0.43 -6.07
N ASP A 218 -6.57 0.22 -6.36
CA ASP A 218 -7.48 1.29 -6.77
C ASP A 218 -7.76 2.23 -5.58
N GLY A 219 -8.04 1.65 -4.41
CA GLY A 219 -8.21 2.39 -3.16
C GLY A 219 -7.00 3.26 -2.85
N LEU A 220 -5.80 2.68 -2.90
CA LEU A 220 -4.55 3.42 -2.66
C LEU A 220 -4.37 4.58 -3.66
N SER A 221 -4.65 4.34 -4.94
CA SER A 221 -4.56 5.38 -5.97
C SER A 221 -5.55 6.52 -5.74
N LEU A 222 -6.74 6.21 -5.22
CA LEU A 222 -7.81 7.19 -5.01
C LEU A 222 -7.58 8.13 -3.82
N VAL A 223 -6.78 7.77 -2.81
CA VAL A 223 -6.65 8.53 -1.56
C VAL A 223 -6.38 10.02 -1.79
N GLY A 224 -5.39 10.36 -2.64
CA GLY A 224 -5.02 11.75 -2.88
C GLY A 224 -6.13 12.56 -3.57
N VAL A 225 -6.74 11.98 -4.62
CA VAL A 225 -7.85 12.65 -5.35
C VAL A 225 -9.09 12.78 -4.49
N ALA A 226 -9.42 11.75 -3.68
CA ALA A 226 -10.52 11.79 -2.74
C ALA A 226 -10.29 12.84 -1.64
N SER A 227 -9.08 12.95 -1.11
CA SER A 227 -8.72 13.99 -0.13
C SER A 227 -8.91 15.40 -0.69
N LEU A 228 -8.51 15.60 -1.93
CA LEU A 228 -8.69 16.88 -2.60
C LEU A 228 -10.18 17.18 -2.84
N PHE A 229 -10.97 16.18 -3.26
CA PHE A 229 -12.43 16.29 -3.38
C PHE A 229 -13.08 16.73 -2.05
N VAL A 230 -12.74 16.07 -0.96
CA VAL A 230 -13.24 16.43 0.38
C VAL A 230 -12.88 17.88 0.72
N ARG A 231 -11.63 18.29 0.53
CA ARG A 231 -11.15 19.65 0.87
C ARG A 231 -11.75 20.74 -0.02
N LYS A 232 -11.79 20.50 -1.35
CA LYS A 232 -12.12 21.56 -2.34
C LYS A 232 -13.60 21.54 -2.75
N VAL A 233 -14.29 20.42 -2.58
CA VAL A 233 -15.70 20.29 -2.92
C VAL A 233 -16.54 20.24 -1.65
N LEU A 234 -16.47 19.17 -0.86
CA LEU A 234 -17.39 18.96 0.25
C LEU A 234 -17.31 20.05 1.31
N LEU A 235 -16.12 20.35 1.85
CA LEU A 235 -15.95 21.41 2.86
C LEU A 235 -16.27 22.82 2.32
N ASN A 236 -16.12 23.06 1.01
CA ASN A 236 -16.52 24.35 0.43
C ASN A 236 -18.02 24.45 0.23
N LEU A 237 -18.72 23.37 -0.14
CA LEU A 237 -20.19 23.37 -0.20
C LEU A 237 -20.80 23.73 1.16
N GLN A 238 -20.28 23.14 2.23
CA GLN A 238 -20.70 23.45 3.60
C GLN A 238 -20.44 24.91 3.99
N ARG A 239 -19.22 25.42 3.75
CA ARG A 239 -18.87 26.82 4.02
C ARG A 239 -19.74 27.83 3.29
N ARG A 240 -20.29 27.46 2.15
CA ARG A 240 -21.22 28.28 1.36
C ARG A 240 -22.68 28.11 1.73
N GLY A 241 -22.99 27.25 2.72
CA GLY A 241 -24.36 26.96 3.12
C GLY A 241 -25.21 26.28 2.02
N LEU A 242 -24.58 25.51 1.15
CA LEU A 242 -25.23 24.79 0.05
C LEU A 242 -25.68 23.37 0.43
N THR A 243 -25.62 23.05 1.74
CA THR A 243 -26.06 21.78 2.31
C THR A 243 -27.05 22.03 3.45
N GLU A 244 -28.00 21.13 3.65
CA GLU A 244 -29.03 21.23 4.70
C GLU A 244 -28.50 20.90 6.08
N GLY A 245 -27.29 20.32 6.18
CA GLY A 245 -26.63 19.92 7.41
C GLY A 245 -25.11 20.06 7.37
N ASP A 246 -24.45 19.64 8.44
CA ASP A 246 -22.98 19.63 8.58
C ASP A 246 -22.45 18.20 8.61
N CYS A 247 -21.43 17.91 7.79
CA CYS A 247 -20.64 16.67 7.83
C CYS A 247 -19.13 16.96 7.94
N SER A 248 -18.79 18.07 8.59
CA SER A 248 -17.40 18.47 8.76
C SER A 248 -16.60 17.44 9.57
N ALA A 249 -17.21 16.82 10.58
CA ALA A 249 -16.57 15.79 11.40
C ALA A 249 -16.17 14.58 10.54
N GLU A 250 -17.06 14.13 9.68
CA GLU A 250 -16.85 13.02 8.74
C GLU A 250 -15.77 13.38 7.71
N CYS A 251 -15.79 14.58 7.18
CA CYS A 251 -14.75 15.09 6.30
C CYS A 251 -13.37 15.07 6.97
N TYR A 252 -13.28 15.58 8.21
CA TYR A 252 -12.01 15.58 8.94
C TYR A 252 -11.53 14.19 9.31
N ALA A 253 -12.44 13.25 9.64
CA ALA A 253 -12.10 11.87 9.88
C ALA A 253 -11.48 11.22 8.62
N PHE A 254 -12.09 11.41 7.44
CA PHE A 254 -11.52 10.92 6.19
C PHE A 254 -10.15 11.54 5.88
N LEU A 255 -9.99 12.84 6.10
CA LEU A 255 -8.71 13.53 5.87
C LEU A 255 -7.61 13.06 6.84
N ALA A 256 -7.97 12.70 8.07
CA ALA A 256 -7.03 12.09 9.01
C ALA A 256 -6.61 10.69 8.59
N LEU A 257 -7.53 9.88 8.02
CA LEU A 257 -7.14 8.59 7.42
C LEU A 257 -6.20 8.78 6.23
N ALA A 258 -6.48 9.75 5.39
CA ALA A 258 -5.60 10.05 4.26
C ALA A 258 -4.18 10.44 4.71
N GLU A 259 -4.07 11.23 5.80
CA GLU A 259 -2.79 11.54 6.44
C GLU A 259 -2.05 10.26 6.90
N VAL A 260 -2.76 9.31 7.53
CA VAL A 260 -2.18 8.00 7.92
C VAL A 260 -1.63 7.25 6.71
N VAL A 261 -2.42 7.17 5.63
CA VAL A 261 -1.99 6.48 4.40
C VAL A 261 -0.78 7.15 3.76
N GLU A 262 -0.76 8.47 3.69
CA GLU A 262 0.38 9.24 3.18
C GLU A 262 1.66 8.98 3.99
N LEU A 263 1.58 8.97 5.32
CA LEU A 263 2.71 8.65 6.20
C LEU A 263 3.22 7.21 5.97
N ILE A 264 2.30 6.25 5.83
CA ILE A 264 2.66 4.85 5.54
C ILE A 264 3.42 4.75 4.21
N VAL A 265 2.92 5.37 3.16
CA VAL A 265 3.56 5.35 1.83
C VAL A 265 4.90 6.07 1.88
N ALA A 266 4.98 7.24 2.49
CA ALA A 266 6.20 8.02 2.64
C ALA A 266 7.29 7.25 3.43
N SER A 267 6.93 6.42 4.42
CA SER A 267 7.87 5.63 5.21
C SER A 267 8.75 4.69 4.40
N SER A 268 8.34 4.36 3.17
CA SER A 268 9.15 3.54 2.24
C SER A 268 10.28 4.31 1.57
N ARG A 269 10.27 5.63 1.61
CA ARG A 269 11.23 6.51 0.91
C ARG A 269 12.01 7.40 1.86
N ILE A 270 11.38 7.84 2.94
CA ILE A 270 11.99 8.72 3.94
C ILE A 270 11.88 8.10 5.34
N PRO A 271 12.89 8.28 6.20
CA PRO A 271 12.80 7.85 7.59
C PRO A 271 11.63 8.56 8.30
N LEU A 272 10.68 7.79 8.81
CA LEU A 272 9.53 8.29 9.55
C LEU A 272 9.64 7.91 11.02
N PRO A 273 9.56 8.88 11.97
CA PRO A 273 9.50 8.55 13.39
C PRO A 273 8.21 7.73 13.70
N PRO A 274 8.32 6.57 14.36
CA PRO A 274 7.15 5.72 14.66
C PRO A 274 6.06 6.44 15.46
N LYS A 275 6.45 7.37 16.34
CA LYS A 275 5.51 8.19 17.12
C LYS A 275 4.63 9.09 16.24
N THR A 276 5.18 9.61 15.13
CA THR A 276 4.40 10.42 14.17
C THR A 276 3.25 9.61 13.59
N LEU A 277 3.53 8.38 13.16
CA LEU A 277 2.51 7.48 12.64
C LEU A 277 1.48 7.12 13.72
N LEU A 278 1.92 6.80 14.95
CA LEU A 278 1.01 6.49 16.05
C LEU A 278 0.06 7.64 16.34
N THR A 279 0.59 8.87 16.47
CA THR A 279 -0.22 10.06 16.72
C THR A 279 -1.26 10.30 15.61
N ALA A 280 -0.89 10.08 14.35
CA ALA A 280 -1.83 10.20 13.22
C ALA A 280 -2.92 9.12 13.26
N VAL A 281 -2.57 7.88 13.59
CA VAL A 281 -3.53 6.77 13.75
C VAL A 281 -4.50 7.06 14.90
N GLU A 282 -4.02 7.41 16.08
CA GLU A 282 -4.86 7.73 17.24
C GLU A 282 -5.81 8.91 16.97
N LYS A 283 -5.31 9.95 16.29
CA LYS A 283 -6.13 11.09 15.83
C LYS A 283 -7.23 10.63 14.87
N PHE A 284 -6.90 9.79 13.90
CA PHE A 284 -7.88 9.24 12.98
C PHE A 284 -8.96 8.42 13.70
N LEU A 285 -8.57 7.49 14.58
CA LEU A 285 -9.49 6.65 15.33
C LEU A 285 -10.45 7.50 16.19
N GLN A 286 -9.92 8.54 16.86
CA GLN A 286 -10.72 9.46 17.64
C GLN A 286 -11.73 10.21 16.76
N LEU A 287 -11.32 10.76 15.62
CA LEU A 287 -12.20 11.47 14.70
C LEU A 287 -13.25 10.55 14.09
N PHE A 288 -12.86 9.32 13.73
CA PHE A 288 -13.79 8.32 13.20
C PHE A 288 -14.88 7.98 14.24
N LYS A 289 -14.49 7.69 15.47
CA LYS A 289 -15.42 7.38 16.56
C LYS A 289 -16.35 8.56 16.85
N THR A 290 -15.86 9.79 16.75
CA THR A 290 -16.67 11.00 16.91
C THR A 290 -17.69 11.16 15.78
N ALA A 291 -17.31 10.86 14.53
CA ALA A 291 -18.15 11.04 13.35
C ALA A 291 -19.25 9.97 13.24
N TRP A 292 -18.92 8.70 13.47
CA TRP A 292 -19.84 7.58 13.19
C TRP A 292 -20.09 6.62 14.36
N GLY A 293 -19.41 6.81 15.48
CA GLY A 293 -19.52 5.92 16.64
C GLY A 293 -18.67 4.66 16.51
N CYS A 294 -18.74 3.81 17.53
CA CYS A 294 -17.90 2.60 17.63
C CYS A 294 -18.46 1.40 16.84
N CYS A 295 -19.76 1.37 16.53
CA CYS A 295 -20.40 0.22 15.89
C CYS A 295 -19.84 -0.12 14.48
N TRP A 296 -19.14 0.81 13.83
CA TRP A 296 -18.47 0.61 12.54
C TRP A 296 -17.01 0.21 12.68
N MET A 297 -16.45 0.22 13.89
CA MET A 297 -15.05 -0.11 14.12
C MET A 297 -14.85 -1.61 14.17
N THR A 298 -14.24 -2.16 13.14
CA THR A 298 -13.91 -3.59 13.02
C THR A 298 -12.50 -3.86 13.56
N PRO A 299 -12.09 -5.14 13.75
CA PRO A 299 -10.72 -5.50 14.15
C PRO A 299 -9.61 -4.82 13.34
N LYS A 300 -9.88 -4.47 12.06
CA LYS A 300 -8.91 -3.79 11.20
C LYS A 300 -8.57 -2.37 11.66
N PHE A 301 -9.46 -1.68 12.36
CA PHE A 301 -9.18 -0.38 12.97
C PHE A 301 -8.15 -0.53 14.08
N HIS A 302 -8.30 -1.53 14.94
CA HIS A 302 -7.30 -1.83 15.96
C HIS A 302 -5.94 -2.18 15.37
N TRP A 303 -5.87 -2.91 14.25
CA TRP A 303 -4.59 -3.31 13.63
C TRP A 303 -3.74 -2.11 13.22
N LEU A 304 -4.34 -0.96 12.93
CA LEU A 304 -3.58 0.27 12.64
C LEU A 304 -2.69 0.70 13.80
N LEU A 305 -3.11 0.46 15.05
CA LEU A 305 -2.32 0.77 16.23
C LEU A 305 -1.00 0.00 16.31
N HIS A 306 -0.91 -1.19 15.68
CA HIS A 306 0.32 -1.97 15.64
C HIS A 306 1.34 -1.49 14.61
N LEU A 307 0.94 -0.68 13.63
CA LEU A 307 1.82 -0.31 12.52
C LEU A 307 3.04 0.51 12.95
N HIS A 308 2.90 1.36 13.96
CA HIS A 308 4.03 2.15 14.47
C HIS A 308 5.11 1.28 15.13
N ASP A 309 4.71 0.20 15.83
CA ASP A 309 5.63 -0.76 16.44
C ASP A 309 6.37 -1.58 15.36
N GLN A 310 5.66 -1.97 14.30
CA GLN A 310 6.27 -2.62 13.13
C GLN A 310 7.25 -1.69 12.42
N LEU A 311 6.90 -0.42 12.24
CA LEU A 311 7.79 0.60 11.69
C LEU A 311 9.05 0.76 12.55
N ARG A 312 8.89 0.78 13.88
CA ARG A 312 10.01 0.85 14.82
C ARG A 312 10.95 -0.36 14.71
N LYS A 313 10.40 -1.58 14.54
CA LYS A 313 11.14 -2.83 14.44
C LYS A 313 11.88 -3.01 13.13
N LEU A 314 11.26 -2.60 12.04
CA LEU A 314 11.73 -2.90 10.68
C LEU A 314 12.35 -1.69 9.96
N GLY A 315 12.13 -0.47 10.47
CA GLY A 315 12.50 0.77 9.78
C GLY A 315 11.64 1.10 8.55
N ASN A 316 10.78 0.16 8.15
CA ASN A 316 9.88 0.27 6.99
C ASN A 316 8.63 -0.58 7.23
N LEU A 317 7.50 -0.19 6.62
CA LEU A 317 6.26 -0.96 6.66
C LEU A 317 6.15 -1.85 5.42
N LEU A 318 6.16 -3.15 5.65
CA LEU A 318 5.96 -4.15 4.61
C LEU A 318 4.47 -4.26 4.23
N ASN A 319 4.21 -4.76 3.01
CA ASN A 319 2.86 -4.99 2.50
C ASN A 319 2.77 -6.18 1.55
N CYS A 320 1.56 -6.71 1.38
CA CYS A 320 1.30 -7.85 0.52
C CYS A 320 1.10 -7.50 -0.97
N PHE A 321 1.13 -6.23 -1.40
CA PHE A 321 1.01 -5.88 -2.83
C PHE A 321 2.00 -6.63 -3.72
N CYS A 322 3.26 -6.77 -3.26
CA CYS A 322 4.27 -7.51 -3.99
C CYS A 322 3.95 -9.00 -4.06
N LEU A 323 3.45 -9.58 -2.97
CA LEU A 323 3.11 -10.99 -2.86
C LEU A 323 1.91 -11.33 -3.74
N GLU A 324 0.87 -10.51 -3.76
CA GLU A 324 -0.30 -10.70 -4.61
C GLU A 324 0.06 -10.66 -6.10
N ARG A 325 0.95 -9.74 -6.52
CA ARG A 325 1.46 -9.73 -7.89
C ARG A 325 2.20 -11.01 -8.23
N LYS A 326 2.98 -11.55 -7.30
CA LYS A 326 3.69 -12.83 -7.48
C LYS A 326 2.76 -14.04 -7.53
N HIS A 327 1.57 -13.98 -6.92
CA HIS A 327 0.55 -15.03 -7.04
C HIS A 327 0.08 -15.27 -8.48
N ARG A 328 0.25 -14.32 -9.40
CA ARG A 328 -0.04 -14.52 -10.83
C ARG A 328 0.84 -15.63 -11.44
N VAL A 329 2.09 -15.77 -10.98
CA VAL A 329 3.01 -16.79 -11.50
C VAL A 329 2.55 -18.19 -11.11
N PRO A 330 2.36 -18.54 -9.82
CA PRO A 330 1.79 -19.83 -9.44
C PRO A 330 0.44 -20.11 -10.07
N LYS A 331 -0.47 -19.13 -10.16
CA LYS A 331 -1.79 -19.30 -10.78
C LYS A 331 -1.67 -19.65 -12.27
N ARG A 332 -0.77 -19.00 -13.02
CA ARG A 332 -0.53 -19.32 -14.43
C ARG A 332 -0.04 -20.75 -14.57
N TYR A 333 0.99 -21.16 -13.84
CA TYR A 333 1.49 -22.53 -13.89
C TYR A 333 0.43 -23.55 -13.46
N ALA A 334 -0.37 -23.24 -12.43
CA ALA A 334 -1.44 -24.12 -11.99
C ALA A 334 -2.53 -24.29 -13.06
N THR A 335 -2.82 -23.24 -13.83
CA THR A 335 -3.79 -23.28 -14.92
C THR A 335 -3.26 -24.06 -16.11
N ASP A 336 -1.99 -23.83 -16.48
CA ASP A 336 -1.36 -24.48 -17.64
C ASP A 336 -1.11 -25.98 -17.41
N ILE A 337 -0.80 -26.37 -16.17
CA ILE A 337 -0.56 -27.80 -15.82
C ILE A 337 -1.88 -28.59 -15.67
N ALA A 338 -3.03 -27.90 -15.53
CA ALA A 338 -4.39 -28.48 -15.42
C ALA A 338 -4.58 -29.56 -14.33
N ASN A 339 -3.58 -29.86 -13.51
CA ASN A 339 -3.58 -30.94 -12.51
C ASN A 339 -2.93 -30.50 -11.20
N VAL A 340 -3.64 -29.65 -10.45
CA VAL A 340 -3.19 -29.19 -9.14
C VAL A 340 -3.69 -30.10 -8.03
N SER A 341 -3.32 -31.40 -8.09
CA SER A 341 -3.55 -32.31 -6.98
C SER A 341 -2.50 -32.06 -5.87
N LYS A 342 -2.81 -32.45 -4.63
CA LYS A 342 -1.85 -32.36 -3.51
C LYS A 342 -0.52 -33.07 -3.80
N LYS A 343 -0.49 -34.05 -4.71
CA LYS A 343 0.73 -34.75 -5.15
C LYS A 343 1.61 -33.88 -6.06
N ASN A 344 1.04 -32.93 -6.79
CA ASN A 344 1.76 -32.10 -7.75
C ASN A 344 2.18 -30.72 -7.21
N SER A 345 1.85 -30.41 -5.94
CA SER A 345 2.23 -29.14 -5.30
C SER A 345 3.75 -28.93 -5.26
N LYS A 346 4.53 -30.03 -5.12
CA LYS A 346 5.99 -29.99 -5.15
C LYS A 346 6.51 -29.58 -6.54
N SER A 347 5.93 -30.12 -7.62
CA SER A 347 6.30 -29.77 -8.99
C SER A 347 5.98 -28.31 -9.30
N LEU A 348 4.79 -27.83 -8.90
CA LEU A 348 4.42 -26.42 -9.04
C LEU A 348 5.40 -25.50 -8.28
N LEU A 349 5.76 -25.84 -7.04
CA LEU A 349 6.72 -25.08 -6.25
C LEU A 349 8.11 -25.07 -6.92
N MET A 350 8.55 -26.19 -7.47
CA MET A 350 9.83 -26.28 -8.19
C MET A 350 9.81 -25.38 -9.44
N GLU A 351 8.75 -25.41 -10.25
CA GLU A 351 8.61 -24.56 -11.44
C GLU A 351 8.63 -23.06 -11.08
N VAL A 352 7.87 -22.67 -10.06
CA VAL A 352 7.86 -21.28 -9.56
C VAL A 352 9.24 -20.86 -9.05
N THR A 353 9.93 -21.76 -8.31
CA THR A 353 11.29 -21.51 -7.81
C THR A 353 12.28 -21.37 -8.96
N SER A 354 12.24 -22.30 -9.94
CA SER A 354 13.10 -22.26 -11.14
C SER A 354 12.87 -20.99 -11.96
N HIS A 355 11.60 -20.56 -12.10
CA HIS A 355 11.27 -19.31 -12.76
C HIS A 355 11.90 -18.10 -12.04
N HIS A 356 11.80 -18.03 -10.72
CA HIS A 356 12.40 -16.94 -9.95
C HIS A 356 13.92 -16.97 -9.97
N LEU A 357 14.52 -18.15 -9.88
CA LEU A 357 15.98 -18.30 -10.02
C LEU A 357 16.46 -17.89 -11.42
N GLY A 358 15.71 -18.27 -12.47
CA GLY A 358 15.98 -17.83 -13.84
C GLY A 358 15.86 -16.32 -13.99
N GLN A 359 14.90 -15.68 -13.35
CA GLN A 359 14.79 -14.22 -13.33
C GLN A 359 15.99 -13.58 -12.59
N LEU A 360 16.38 -14.12 -11.45
CA LEU A 360 17.55 -13.63 -10.69
C LEU A 360 18.85 -13.78 -11.45
N SER A 361 19.03 -14.89 -12.22
CA SER A 361 20.24 -15.11 -13.01
C SER A 361 20.36 -14.20 -14.25
N GLN A 362 19.24 -13.66 -14.73
CA GLN A 362 19.20 -12.75 -15.87
C GLN A 362 19.41 -11.29 -15.49
N HIS A 363 19.31 -10.98 -14.22
CA HIS A 363 19.65 -9.65 -13.69
C HIS A 363 21.09 -9.71 -13.18
N ASP A 364 21.93 -8.78 -13.61
CA ASP A 364 23.13 -8.42 -12.85
C ASP A 364 22.67 -8.21 -11.44
N ALA A 365 23.00 -9.20 -10.59
CA ALA A 365 22.23 -9.54 -9.41
C ALA A 365 22.20 -8.41 -8.43
N PHE A 366 21.44 -7.44 -8.49
CA PHE A 366 21.29 -6.30 -7.58
C PHE A 366 21.84 -4.96 -8.10
N ALA A 367 22.36 -4.87 -9.33
CA ALA A 367 22.65 -3.59 -9.94
C ALA A 367 21.37 -3.06 -10.61
N PHE A 368 20.75 -2.06 -10.01
CA PHE A 368 19.75 -1.28 -10.67
C PHE A 368 20.43 -0.29 -11.61
N GLU A 369 20.06 -0.33 -12.89
CA GLU A 369 20.48 0.66 -13.86
C GLU A 369 19.28 1.49 -14.31
N VAL A 370 19.45 2.81 -14.24
CA VAL A 370 18.57 3.77 -14.90
C VAL A 370 18.73 3.58 -16.40
N GLY A 371 17.63 3.50 -17.15
CA GLY A 371 17.76 3.29 -18.57
C GLY A 371 16.47 3.02 -19.33
N LEU A 372 16.61 2.92 -20.65
CA LEU A 372 15.48 2.68 -21.53
C LEU A 372 14.91 1.27 -21.37
N VAL A 373 13.60 1.18 -21.31
CA VAL A 373 12.87 -0.10 -21.45
C VAL A 373 12.64 -0.36 -22.93
N ARG A 374 13.23 -1.45 -23.45
CA ARG A 374 13.12 -1.84 -24.88
C ARG A 374 13.55 -0.73 -25.84
N GLY A 375 14.72 -0.12 -25.59
CA GLY A 375 15.28 0.93 -26.45
C GLY A 375 15.49 0.44 -27.90
N SER A 376 15.16 1.31 -28.87
CA SER A 376 15.39 1.09 -30.30
C SER A 376 16.11 2.29 -30.90
N LYS A 377 16.73 2.10 -32.07
CA LYS A 377 17.42 3.19 -32.77
C LYS A 377 16.44 4.34 -33.04
N ALA A 378 16.83 5.56 -32.71
CA ALA A 378 16.01 6.74 -32.91
C ALA A 378 15.77 7.04 -34.39
N SER A 379 14.58 7.58 -34.70
CA SER A 379 14.28 8.07 -36.06
C SER A 379 15.18 9.24 -36.44
N LYS A 380 15.43 9.45 -37.74
CA LYS A 380 16.25 10.57 -38.22
C LYS A 380 15.76 11.92 -37.67
N ARG A 381 14.45 12.13 -37.60
CA ARG A 381 13.86 13.35 -37.05
C ARG A 381 14.17 13.50 -35.54
N THR A 382 14.01 12.44 -34.78
CA THR A 382 14.34 12.42 -33.34
C THR A 382 15.83 12.70 -33.11
N GLN A 383 16.69 12.08 -33.92
CA GLN A 383 18.13 12.33 -33.88
C GLN A 383 18.46 13.81 -34.12
N GLN A 384 17.90 14.42 -35.17
CA GLN A 384 18.11 15.84 -35.49
C GLN A 384 17.68 16.77 -34.36
N VAL A 385 16.52 16.52 -33.75
CA VAL A 385 16.03 17.31 -32.62
C VAL A 385 16.97 17.18 -31.41
N LEU A 386 17.37 15.94 -31.05
CA LEU A 386 18.24 15.72 -29.92
C LEU A 386 19.66 16.27 -30.12
N ILE A 387 20.21 16.17 -31.34
CA ILE A 387 21.50 16.75 -31.68
C ILE A 387 21.48 18.29 -31.53
N ALA A 388 20.40 18.93 -31.99
CA ALA A 388 20.21 20.35 -31.86
C ALA A 388 20.01 20.80 -30.39
N GLU A 389 19.16 20.11 -29.64
CA GLU A 389 18.86 20.47 -28.24
C GLU A 389 20.04 20.19 -27.28
N LEU A 390 20.86 19.18 -27.56
CA LEU A 390 22.00 18.79 -26.73
C LEU A 390 23.36 19.32 -27.29
N GLU A 391 23.31 20.10 -28.36
CA GLU A 391 24.51 20.67 -29.03
C GLU A 391 25.57 19.60 -29.41
N LEU A 392 25.08 18.41 -29.84
CA LEU A 392 25.94 17.27 -30.14
C LEU A 392 26.51 17.35 -31.58
N GLY A 393 27.67 16.73 -31.77
CA GLY A 393 28.19 16.53 -33.12
C GLY A 393 27.34 15.50 -33.92
N PRO A 394 27.36 15.56 -35.26
CA PRO A 394 26.55 14.68 -36.12
C PRO A 394 26.92 13.19 -35.98
N GLU A 395 28.09 12.87 -35.47
CA GLU A 395 28.54 11.52 -35.16
C GLU A 395 27.70 10.84 -34.05
N ALA A 396 27.14 11.63 -33.15
CA ALA A 396 26.27 11.12 -32.06
C ALA A 396 25.00 10.45 -32.61
N ALA A 397 24.53 10.81 -33.82
CA ALA A 397 23.32 10.25 -34.41
C ALA A 397 23.28 8.72 -34.44
N ALA A 398 24.43 8.07 -34.63
CA ALA A 398 24.51 6.62 -34.72
C ALA A 398 24.28 5.92 -33.37
N THR A 399 24.54 6.60 -32.25
CA THR A 399 24.46 6.06 -30.90
C THR A 399 23.13 6.32 -30.22
N ILE A 400 22.29 7.24 -30.76
CA ILE A 400 21.04 7.64 -30.14
C ILE A 400 20.00 6.51 -30.25
N LYS A 401 19.60 6.02 -29.08
CA LYS A 401 18.42 5.14 -28.93
C LYS A 401 17.27 5.93 -28.32
N HIS A 402 16.05 5.42 -28.52
CA HIS A 402 14.84 5.99 -27.91
C HIS A 402 13.90 4.90 -27.40
N SER A 403 13.04 5.26 -26.46
CA SER A 403 11.93 4.46 -25.96
C SER A 403 10.77 5.35 -25.53
N ILE A 404 9.57 4.77 -25.53
CA ILE A 404 8.39 5.37 -24.91
C ILE A 404 8.37 5.18 -23.40
N GLU A 405 9.25 4.34 -22.87
CA GLU A 405 9.33 3.99 -21.46
C GLU A 405 10.78 3.97 -20.99
N SER A 406 11.04 4.51 -19.80
CA SER A 406 12.33 4.43 -19.14
C SER A 406 12.17 4.08 -17.66
N ARG A 407 13.13 3.36 -17.13
CA ARG A 407 13.23 3.03 -15.71
C ARG A 407 14.07 4.08 -15.00
N PHE A 408 13.48 4.76 -14.04
CA PHE A 408 14.16 5.81 -13.25
C PHE A 408 14.42 5.40 -11.79
N SER A 409 13.78 4.32 -11.33
CA SER A 409 14.03 3.73 -10.01
C SER A 409 13.90 2.21 -10.07
N PRO A 410 14.38 1.45 -9.06
CA PRO A 410 14.31 -0.02 -9.04
C PRO A 410 12.92 -0.58 -9.26
N LEU A 411 11.89 0.15 -8.84
CA LEU A 411 10.50 -0.29 -8.85
C LEU A 411 9.57 0.55 -9.73
N ALA A 412 10.10 1.58 -10.40
CA ALA A 412 9.26 2.52 -11.15
C ALA A 412 9.80 2.81 -12.55
N THR A 413 8.86 2.87 -13.48
CA THR A 413 9.06 3.31 -14.85
C THR A 413 8.22 4.56 -15.13
N CYS A 414 8.65 5.35 -16.08
CA CYS A 414 7.98 6.52 -16.59
C CYS A 414 7.72 6.36 -18.09
N HIS A 415 6.55 6.75 -18.54
CA HIS A 415 6.14 6.68 -19.94
C HIS A 415 6.06 8.07 -20.58
N LYS A 416 6.23 8.09 -21.88
CA LYS A 416 5.88 9.26 -22.70
C LYS A 416 4.45 9.71 -22.38
N GLY A 417 4.29 11.00 -22.10
CA GLY A 417 3.01 11.62 -21.75
C GLY A 417 2.70 11.68 -20.26
N ASP A 418 3.44 10.94 -19.42
CA ASP A 418 3.34 11.10 -17.97
C ASP A 418 3.79 12.50 -17.56
N VAL A 419 3.15 13.03 -16.53
CA VAL A 419 3.66 14.19 -15.78
C VAL A 419 4.52 13.68 -14.66
N ILE A 420 5.72 14.27 -14.54
CA ILE A 420 6.75 13.90 -13.58
C ILE A 420 7.06 15.05 -12.63
N LEU A 421 7.52 14.68 -11.44
CA LEU A 421 8.36 15.53 -10.61
C LEU A 421 9.83 15.19 -10.87
N TYR A 422 10.65 16.18 -11.04
CA TYR A 422 12.10 16.03 -11.20
C TYR A 422 12.85 17.05 -10.36
N LYS A 423 14.11 16.80 -10.11
CA LYS A 423 14.99 17.66 -9.32
C LYS A 423 15.89 18.47 -10.24
N ASP A 424 15.96 19.79 -10.02
CA ASP A 424 16.96 20.68 -10.55
C ASP A 424 17.73 21.40 -9.43
N ASP A 425 18.65 22.28 -9.77
CA ASP A 425 19.47 23.05 -8.81
C ASP A 425 18.63 23.95 -7.89
N ALA A 426 17.44 24.35 -8.32
CA ALA A 426 16.54 25.21 -7.57
C ALA A 426 15.51 24.43 -6.72
N GLY A 427 15.52 23.10 -6.77
CA GLY A 427 14.61 22.22 -6.03
C GLY A 427 13.81 21.25 -6.91
N PHE A 428 12.56 20.97 -6.55
CA PHE A 428 11.73 20.13 -7.40
C PHE A 428 10.89 20.94 -8.40
N ARG A 429 10.69 20.36 -9.57
CA ARG A 429 9.94 20.90 -10.68
C ARG A 429 8.97 19.88 -11.21
N ALA A 430 8.02 20.29 -12.04
CA ALA A 430 7.14 19.41 -12.78
C ALA A 430 7.28 19.61 -14.28
N GLY A 431 7.01 18.56 -15.04
CA GLY A 431 7.02 18.61 -16.50
C GLY A 431 6.38 17.38 -17.12
N LYS A 432 6.06 17.47 -18.41
CA LYS A 432 5.45 16.37 -19.17
C LYS A 432 6.50 15.70 -20.04
N VAL A 433 6.62 14.38 -19.92
CA VAL A 433 7.59 13.59 -20.70
C VAL A 433 7.18 13.53 -22.16
N LEU A 434 8.11 13.91 -23.03
CA LEU A 434 7.93 13.86 -24.48
C LEU A 434 8.53 12.59 -25.08
N ILE A 435 9.73 12.18 -24.63
CA ILE A 435 10.43 10.98 -25.09
C ILE A 435 11.57 10.65 -24.13
N HIS A 436 11.91 9.38 -24.03
CA HIS A 436 13.14 8.92 -23.38
C HIS A 436 14.18 8.53 -24.41
N CYS A 437 15.44 8.89 -24.16
CA CYS A 437 16.55 8.65 -25.07
C CYS A 437 17.79 8.16 -24.31
N GLU A 438 18.68 7.50 -25.03
CA GLU A 438 20.02 7.15 -24.57
C GLU A 438 21.02 7.76 -25.57
N VAL A 439 21.92 8.56 -25.05
CA VAL A 439 22.94 9.25 -25.83
C VAL A 439 24.30 8.93 -25.22
N HIS A 440 25.21 8.32 -25.97
CA HIS A 440 26.50 7.84 -25.47
C HIS A 440 26.41 6.97 -24.20
N GLY A 441 25.33 6.17 -24.08
CA GLY A 441 25.08 5.32 -22.91
C GLY A 441 24.41 6.05 -21.73
N LEU A 442 24.20 7.36 -21.81
CA LEU A 442 23.51 8.12 -20.76
C LEU A 442 22.00 8.17 -21.03
N PRO A 443 21.16 7.74 -20.09
CA PRO A 443 19.71 7.84 -20.21
C PRO A 443 19.22 9.25 -19.94
N ILE A 444 18.52 9.83 -20.91
CA ILE A 444 18.01 11.21 -20.90
C ILE A 444 16.52 11.20 -21.16
N SER A 445 15.80 12.09 -20.49
CA SER A 445 14.38 12.32 -20.72
C SER A 445 14.15 13.74 -21.21
N MET A 446 13.59 13.89 -22.42
CA MET A 446 13.13 15.16 -22.92
C MET A 446 11.75 15.47 -22.38
N ILE A 447 11.57 16.64 -21.81
CA ILE A 447 10.34 17.06 -21.13
C ILE A 447 9.93 18.46 -21.58
N SER A 448 8.61 18.70 -21.54
CA SER A 448 8.04 20.05 -21.57
C SER A 448 7.92 20.54 -20.13
N PRO A 449 8.70 21.52 -19.67
CA PRO A 449 8.74 21.94 -18.28
C PRO A 449 7.52 22.78 -17.91
N PHE A 450 7.21 22.82 -16.62
CA PHE A 450 6.15 23.63 -16.04
C PHE A 450 6.69 24.62 -15.03
N ASN A 451 6.14 25.84 -15.00
CA ASN A 451 6.40 26.85 -13.98
C ASN A 451 5.36 26.75 -12.86
N LEU A 452 5.81 26.71 -11.62
CA LEU A 452 4.93 26.68 -10.46
C LEU A 452 4.15 28.00 -10.35
N HIS A 453 2.81 27.91 -10.37
CA HIS A 453 1.92 29.05 -10.19
C HIS A 453 1.42 29.16 -8.75
N LYS A 454 1.05 28.02 -8.13
CA LYS A 454 0.52 27.96 -6.76
C LYS A 454 0.82 26.61 -6.13
N PHE A 455 1.15 26.62 -4.84
CA PHE A 455 1.32 25.42 -4.04
C PHE A 455 0.52 25.50 -2.74
N ASP A 456 -0.27 24.46 -2.47
CA ASP A 456 -1.04 24.27 -1.24
C ASP A 456 -0.44 23.06 -0.52
N ALA A 457 0.59 23.32 0.29
CA ALA A 457 1.38 22.27 0.95
C ALA A 457 0.55 21.30 1.81
N PRO A 458 -0.45 21.75 2.62
CA PRO A 458 -1.25 20.87 3.45
C PRO A 458 -1.99 19.76 2.70
N CYS A 459 -2.33 19.98 1.43
CA CYS A 459 -3.01 18.96 0.62
C CYS A 459 -2.17 18.43 -0.54
N GLY A 460 -0.89 18.86 -0.64
CA GLY A 460 -0.02 18.48 -1.75
C GLY A 460 -0.55 18.90 -3.11
N HIS A 461 -1.44 19.88 -3.17
CA HIS A 461 -2.03 20.36 -4.41
C HIS A 461 -1.24 21.53 -4.96
N SER A 462 -0.83 21.43 -6.21
CA SER A 462 -0.09 22.47 -6.91
C SER A 462 -0.73 22.79 -8.27
N ILE A 463 -0.60 24.03 -8.67
CA ILE A 463 -1.03 24.50 -9.99
C ILE A 463 0.21 24.98 -10.74
N TRP A 464 0.37 24.53 -11.97
CA TRP A 464 1.51 24.78 -12.80
C TRP A 464 1.08 25.35 -14.15
N THR A 465 1.92 26.18 -14.75
CA THR A 465 1.74 26.72 -16.09
C THR A 465 2.75 26.06 -17.03
N PRO A 466 2.30 25.32 -18.07
CA PRO A 466 3.22 24.80 -19.09
C PRO A 466 4.02 25.93 -19.75
N VAL A 467 5.32 25.71 -19.92
CA VAL A 467 6.16 26.65 -20.66
C VAL A 467 5.98 26.34 -22.14
N GLN A 468 5.55 27.36 -22.91
CA GLN A 468 5.31 27.22 -24.35
C GLN A 468 6.64 27.18 -25.12
N ASP A 469 6.69 26.35 -26.14
CA ASP A 469 7.81 26.25 -27.11
C ASP A 469 9.20 26.01 -26.50
N GLN A 470 9.25 25.54 -25.24
CA GLN A 470 10.47 25.17 -24.58
C GLN A 470 10.45 23.71 -24.19
N ASN A 471 11.47 22.97 -24.63
CA ASN A 471 11.75 21.61 -24.16
C ASN A 471 13.10 21.64 -23.47
N ILE A 472 13.27 20.78 -22.49
CA ILE A 472 14.56 20.57 -21.81
C ILE A 472 14.88 19.09 -21.76
N CYS A 473 16.16 18.78 -21.73
CA CYS A 473 16.65 17.44 -21.48
C CYS A 473 17.14 17.35 -20.04
N ILE A 474 16.69 16.33 -19.34
CA ILE A 474 17.14 15.99 -17.98
C ILE A 474 17.73 14.58 -17.97
N GLU A 475 18.66 14.29 -17.08
CA GLU A 475 19.05 12.91 -16.83
C GLU A 475 17.87 12.13 -16.23
N THR A 476 17.70 10.89 -16.65
CA THR A 476 16.52 10.10 -16.23
C THR A 476 16.49 9.80 -14.73
N ASP A 477 17.65 9.80 -14.06
CA ASP A 477 17.78 9.64 -12.61
C ASP A 477 17.34 10.88 -11.81
N GLN A 478 17.24 12.06 -12.44
CA GLN A 478 16.64 13.24 -11.83
C GLN A 478 15.13 13.14 -11.64
N ILE A 479 14.48 12.16 -12.28
CA ILE A 479 13.04 11.91 -12.09
C ILE A 479 12.80 11.36 -10.70
N LEU A 480 11.98 12.07 -9.92
CA LEU A 480 11.62 11.69 -8.56
C LEU A 480 10.41 10.77 -8.53
N ASP A 481 9.36 11.11 -9.27
CA ASP A 481 8.15 10.29 -9.39
C ASP A 481 7.29 10.71 -10.59
N THR A 482 6.35 9.84 -10.96
CA THR A 482 5.24 10.14 -11.87
C THR A 482 3.99 10.51 -11.07
N VAL A 483 3.30 11.58 -11.43
CA VAL A 483 2.23 12.17 -10.62
C VAL A 483 0.88 12.21 -11.32
N VAL A 484 -0.18 12.20 -10.52
CA VAL A 484 -1.56 12.39 -10.98
C VAL A 484 -1.78 13.86 -11.26
N TYR A 485 -2.42 14.17 -12.40
CA TYR A 485 -2.66 15.54 -12.83
C TYR A 485 -4.00 15.74 -13.51
N SER A 486 -4.45 17.00 -13.60
CA SER A 486 -5.64 17.41 -14.35
C SER A 486 -5.34 18.69 -15.13
N GLU A 487 -5.80 18.77 -16.37
CA GLU A 487 -5.70 19.98 -17.18
C GLU A 487 -6.88 20.91 -16.85
N LEU A 488 -6.59 22.15 -16.53
CA LEU A 488 -7.58 23.15 -16.19
C LEU A 488 -8.03 23.91 -17.44
N PRO A 489 -9.26 24.51 -17.44
CA PRO A 489 -9.80 25.23 -18.61
C PRO A 489 -8.94 26.42 -19.06
N ASP A 490 -8.14 27.01 -18.16
CA ASP A 490 -7.22 28.12 -18.45
C ASP A 490 -5.84 27.66 -18.97
N GLY A 491 -5.71 26.38 -19.33
CA GLY A 491 -4.48 25.79 -19.85
C GLY A 491 -3.44 25.46 -18.78
N LYS A 492 -3.72 25.73 -17.51
CA LYS A 492 -2.85 25.31 -16.40
C LYS A 492 -3.01 23.84 -16.09
N VAL A 493 -2.07 23.30 -15.33
CA VAL A 493 -2.04 21.90 -14.91
C VAL A 493 -2.10 21.82 -13.38
N SER A 494 -3.10 21.13 -12.89
CA SER A 494 -3.26 20.79 -11.48
C SER A 494 -2.54 19.47 -11.20
N VAL A 495 -1.64 19.42 -10.21
CA VAL A 495 -0.82 18.26 -9.88
C VAL A 495 -0.97 17.92 -8.40
N LEU A 496 -1.05 16.63 -8.08
CA LEU A 496 -0.95 16.13 -6.71
C LEU A 496 0.48 15.68 -6.43
N ILE A 497 1.12 16.37 -5.49
CA ILE A 497 2.50 16.09 -5.06
C ILE A 497 2.45 15.10 -3.89
N PRO A 498 3.14 13.95 -3.99
CA PRO A 498 3.28 13.01 -2.89
C PRO A 498 3.90 13.65 -1.64
N SER A 499 3.53 13.15 -0.46
CA SER A 499 3.89 13.79 0.83
C SER A 499 5.40 13.86 1.07
N GLU A 500 6.16 12.93 0.54
CA GLU A 500 7.62 12.89 0.65
C GLU A 500 8.35 14.02 -0.12
N PHE A 501 7.65 14.75 -0.99
CA PHE A 501 8.19 15.87 -1.77
C PHE A 501 7.56 17.22 -1.40
N ARG A 502 6.86 17.30 -0.28
CA ARG A 502 6.18 18.52 0.20
C ARG A 502 7.02 19.35 1.16
#